data_8e5438a65e2efebb9169562270ad16ec
#
_entry.id   8e5438a65e2efebb9169562270ad16ec
#
_cell.length_a   1.000
_cell.length_b   1.000
_cell.length_c   1.000
_cell.angle_alpha   90.00
_cell.angle_beta   90.00
_cell.angle_gamma   90.00
#
_symmetry.space_group_name_H-M   'P 1'
#
loop_
_entity.id
_entity.type
_entity.pdbx_description
1 polymer ?
#
loop_
_entity_poly.entity_id
_entity_poly.type
_entity_poly.pdbx_seq_one_letter_code
_entity_poly.pdbx_strand_id
1 'polypeptide(L)'
;MRSSKALLVVDVQNDFCPGGALGIHGGDRIIPTLNRYIKHFERENLPIIVTRDWHPKVTKHFQQFGGVWPEHCVGESYGAQFHPELELPKEALVMSKGMDPEEDSYSAFHATDSSGMAFADLLKNLGVTQIYIGGLATDYCVKYSALDA
;
A
#
# COMPACT_ATOMS: atom_id res chain seq x y z
N MET A 1 -9.63 22.42 -9.66
CA MET A 1 -10.81 21.54 -9.60
C MET A 1 -10.50 20.34 -8.72
N ARG A 2 -11.37 20.01 -7.77
CA ARG A 2 -11.16 18.86 -6.90
C ARG A 2 -11.48 17.58 -7.63
N SER A 3 -10.65 16.54 -7.43
CA SER A 3 -10.86 15.22 -8.00
C SER A 3 -11.86 14.45 -7.14
N SER A 4 -12.93 13.89 -7.74
CA SER A 4 -13.91 13.08 -7.02
C SER A 4 -13.50 11.63 -6.86
N LYS A 5 -12.55 11.17 -7.66
CA LYS A 5 -12.10 9.77 -7.71
C LYS A 5 -10.61 9.66 -7.43
N ALA A 6 -10.20 8.57 -6.78
CA ALA A 6 -8.80 8.23 -6.60
C ALA A 6 -8.59 6.72 -6.78
N LEU A 7 -7.41 6.34 -7.23
CA LEU A 7 -6.97 4.95 -7.25
C LEU A 7 -6.08 4.72 -6.03
N LEU A 8 -6.39 3.69 -5.27
CA LEU A 8 -5.57 3.22 -4.16
C LEU A 8 -4.96 1.87 -4.52
N VAL A 9 -3.64 1.84 -4.62
CA VAL A 9 -2.85 0.63 -4.87
C VAL A 9 -2.23 0.19 -3.56
N VAL A 10 -2.64 -0.98 -3.06
CA VAL A 10 -2.30 -1.44 -1.71
C VAL A 10 -1.15 -2.44 -1.75
N ASP A 11 -0.02 -2.08 -1.17
CA ASP A 11 1.08 -2.97 -0.78
C ASP A 11 1.60 -3.90 -1.88
N VAL A 12 1.76 -3.41 -3.10
CA VAL A 12 2.34 -4.21 -4.19
C VAL A 12 3.87 -4.17 -4.07
N GLN A 13 4.35 -4.87 -3.06
CA GLN A 13 5.76 -4.90 -2.65
C GLN A 13 6.37 -6.28 -2.92
N ASN A 14 7.69 -6.34 -3.07
CA ASN A 14 8.38 -7.58 -3.40
C ASN A 14 8.12 -8.70 -2.40
N ASP A 15 8.05 -8.42 -1.11
CA ASP A 15 7.83 -9.44 -0.09
C ASP A 15 6.43 -10.07 -0.14
N PHE A 16 5.46 -9.40 -0.76
CA PHE A 16 4.10 -9.95 -0.95
C PHE A 16 3.92 -10.65 -2.30
N CYS A 17 4.91 -10.59 -3.16
CA CYS A 17 4.89 -11.25 -4.46
C CYS A 17 5.66 -12.58 -4.43
N PRO A 18 5.45 -13.48 -5.39
CA PRO A 18 6.15 -14.77 -5.40
C PRO A 18 7.66 -14.61 -5.24
N GLY A 19 8.24 -15.40 -4.34
CA GLY A 19 9.66 -15.33 -3.99
C GLY A 19 9.98 -14.40 -2.82
N GLY A 20 9.04 -13.59 -2.37
CA GLY A 20 9.20 -12.73 -1.20
C GLY A 20 8.93 -13.45 0.13
N ALA A 21 9.23 -12.78 1.24
CA ALA A 21 9.12 -13.35 2.58
C ALA A 21 7.69 -13.76 2.96
N LEU A 22 6.68 -13.06 2.46
CA LEU A 22 5.27 -13.39 2.59
C LEU A 22 4.60 -13.53 1.22
N GLY A 23 5.28 -14.17 0.28
CA GLY A 23 4.84 -14.30 -1.10
C GLY A 23 3.45 -14.91 -1.26
N ILE A 24 2.57 -14.17 -1.90
CA ILE A 24 1.21 -14.61 -2.22
C ILE A 24 1.24 -15.32 -3.55
N HIS A 25 0.75 -16.57 -3.60
CA HIS A 25 0.71 -17.33 -4.85
C HIS A 25 -0.08 -16.56 -5.92
N GLY A 26 0.58 -16.28 -7.05
CA GLY A 26 -0.02 -15.52 -8.13
C GLY A 26 -0.24 -14.03 -7.83
N GLY A 27 0.33 -13.51 -6.73
CA GLY A 27 0.15 -12.12 -6.34
C GLY A 27 0.60 -11.11 -7.41
N ASP A 28 1.65 -11.44 -8.16
CA ASP A 28 2.16 -10.60 -9.25
C ASP A 28 1.25 -10.57 -10.48
N ARG A 29 0.29 -11.49 -10.58
CA ARG A 29 -0.66 -11.53 -11.71
C ARG A 29 -1.61 -10.34 -11.75
N ILE A 30 -1.78 -9.63 -10.65
CA ILE A 30 -2.63 -8.43 -10.60
C ILE A 30 -1.94 -7.21 -11.24
N ILE A 31 -0.63 -7.23 -11.38
CA ILE A 31 0.16 -6.07 -11.80
C ILE A 31 -0.23 -5.54 -13.18
N PRO A 32 -0.38 -6.38 -14.23
CA PRO A 32 -0.83 -5.87 -15.53
C PRO A 32 -2.17 -5.13 -15.47
N THR A 33 -3.12 -5.64 -14.69
CA THR A 33 -4.42 -4.99 -14.51
C THR A 33 -4.27 -3.68 -13.75
N LEU A 34 -3.49 -3.66 -12.67
CA LEU A 34 -3.20 -2.43 -11.93
C LEU A 34 -2.54 -1.38 -12.82
N ASN A 35 -1.58 -1.78 -13.64
CA ASN A 35 -0.93 -0.85 -14.58
C ASN A 35 -1.91 -0.22 -15.55
N ARG A 36 -2.93 -0.95 -16.00
CA ARG A 36 -3.99 -0.39 -16.86
C ARG A 36 -4.80 0.68 -16.12
N TYR A 37 -5.17 0.41 -14.87
CA TYR A 37 -5.88 1.41 -14.04
C TYR A 37 -5.01 2.62 -13.75
N ILE A 38 -3.74 2.41 -13.42
CA ILE A 38 -2.78 3.49 -13.19
C ILE A 38 -2.71 4.41 -14.40
N LYS A 39 -2.54 3.86 -15.60
CA LYS A 39 -2.49 4.65 -16.83
C LYS A 39 -3.78 5.42 -17.08
N HIS A 40 -4.93 4.80 -16.81
CA HIS A 40 -6.22 5.48 -16.98
C HIS A 40 -6.34 6.68 -16.03
N PHE A 41 -6.03 6.48 -14.73
CA PHE A 41 -6.11 7.56 -13.75
C PHE A 41 -5.09 8.66 -14.04
N GLU A 42 -3.90 8.30 -14.52
CA GLU A 42 -2.89 9.27 -14.92
C GLU A 42 -3.37 10.13 -16.09
N ARG A 43 -3.94 9.51 -17.13
CA ARG A 43 -4.48 10.24 -18.30
C ARG A 43 -5.62 11.19 -17.92
N GLU A 44 -6.43 10.82 -16.95
CA GLU A 44 -7.56 11.63 -16.49
C GLU A 44 -7.15 12.65 -15.41
N ASN A 45 -5.85 12.74 -15.09
CA ASN A 45 -5.32 13.60 -14.03
C ASN A 45 -5.98 13.36 -12.67
N LEU A 46 -6.32 12.10 -12.38
CA LEU A 46 -6.90 11.69 -11.11
C LEU A 46 -5.82 11.21 -10.14
N PRO A 47 -6.00 11.40 -8.82
CA PRO A 47 -4.99 10.98 -7.85
C PRO A 47 -4.75 9.48 -7.86
N ILE A 48 -3.47 9.10 -7.76
CA ILE A 48 -3.02 7.73 -7.58
C ILE A 48 -2.26 7.69 -6.26
N ILE A 49 -2.77 6.90 -5.31
CA ILE A 49 -2.21 6.76 -3.97
C ILE A 49 -1.73 5.33 -3.82
N VAL A 50 -0.52 5.14 -3.33
CA VAL A 50 0.06 3.82 -3.13
C VAL A 50 0.43 3.66 -1.66
N THR A 51 0.11 2.51 -1.10
CA THR A 51 0.51 2.18 0.26
C THR A 51 1.64 1.16 0.27
N ARG A 52 2.39 1.18 1.35
CA ARG A 52 3.43 0.20 1.61
C ARG A 52 3.53 -0.07 3.10
N ASP A 53 3.81 -1.32 3.45
CA ASP A 53 4.30 -1.66 4.78
C ASP A 53 5.76 -1.25 4.87
N TRP A 54 6.12 -0.62 5.98
CA TRP A 54 7.46 -0.09 6.16
C TRP A 54 7.89 -0.32 7.60
N HIS A 55 8.11 -1.61 7.92
CA HIS A 55 8.36 -2.03 9.30
C HIS A 55 9.77 -1.69 9.77
N PRO A 56 9.94 -1.35 11.07
CA PRO A 56 11.26 -1.34 11.66
C PRO A 56 11.82 -2.76 11.79
N LYS A 57 13.13 -2.90 11.94
CA LYS A 57 13.76 -4.21 12.09
C LYS A 57 13.29 -4.96 13.33
N VAL A 58 12.99 -4.24 14.40
CA VAL A 58 12.49 -4.79 15.67
C VAL A 58 11.05 -4.33 15.85
N THR A 59 10.13 -5.26 15.77
CA THR A 59 8.70 -4.97 15.91
C THR A 59 7.96 -6.21 16.41
N LYS A 60 6.90 -6.00 17.19
CA LYS A 60 6.02 -7.06 17.66
C LYS A 60 5.26 -7.78 16.55
N HIS A 61 5.27 -7.27 15.34
CA HIS A 61 4.65 -7.94 14.18
C HIS A 61 5.37 -9.24 13.82
N PHE A 62 6.68 -9.32 14.08
CA PHE A 62 7.51 -10.43 13.64
C PHE A 62 7.56 -11.56 14.65
N GLN A 63 7.58 -12.82 14.17
CA GLN A 63 7.61 -14.03 15.00
C GLN A 63 8.78 -14.04 15.98
N GLN A 64 9.94 -13.54 15.57
CA GLN A 64 11.12 -13.50 16.43
C GLN A 64 10.97 -12.58 17.65
N PHE A 65 9.97 -11.70 17.63
CA PHE A 65 9.64 -10.78 18.73
C PHE A 65 8.25 -11.02 19.31
N GLY A 66 7.69 -12.21 19.08
CA GLY A 66 6.40 -12.63 19.64
C GLY A 66 5.18 -12.40 18.76
N GLY A 67 5.38 -11.91 17.52
CA GLY A 67 4.29 -11.70 16.57
C GLY A 67 3.93 -12.94 15.76
N VAL A 68 3.00 -12.78 14.83
CA VAL A 68 2.47 -13.86 14.00
C VAL A 68 3.11 -13.94 12.62
N TRP A 69 3.83 -12.91 12.20
CA TRP A 69 4.37 -12.81 10.85
C TRP A 69 5.87 -13.07 10.78
N PRO A 70 6.38 -13.70 9.71
CA PRO A 70 7.81 -13.71 9.45
C PRO A 70 8.30 -12.29 9.15
N GLU A 71 9.61 -12.05 9.28
CA GLU A 71 10.20 -10.78 8.93
C GLU A 71 9.90 -10.44 7.47
N HIS A 72 9.30 -9.28 7.24
CA HIS A 72 8.93 -8.83 5.90
C HIS A 72 8.82 -7.32 5.84
N CYS A 73 8.93 -6.75 4.66
CA CYS A 73 8.74 -5.32 4.39
C CYS A 73 9.48 -4.42 5.37
N VAL A 74 10.68 -4.79 5.74
CA VAL A 74 11.56 -3.96 6.56
C VAL A 74 11.98 -2.74 5.74
N GLY A 75 11.76 -1.55 6.28
CA GLY A 75 12.07 -0.29 5.60
C GLY A 75 13.49 -0.28 5.04
N GLU A 76 13.67 0.28 3.86
CA GLU A 76 14.92 0.34 3.10
C GLU A 76 15.38 -1.01 2.50
N SER A 77 14.71 -2.13 2.80
CA SER A 77 15.06 -3.44 2.21
C SER A 77 14.47 -3.59 0.81
N TYR A 78 15.04 -4.50 0.02
CA TYR A 78 14.48 -4.86 -1.30
C TYR A 78 13.05 -5.39 -1.18
N GLY A 79 12.78 -6.19 -0.13
CA GLY A 79 11.45 -6.75 0.10
C GLY A 79 10.37 -5.70 0.33
N ALA A 80 10.73 -4.56 0.90
CA ALA A 80 9.80 -3.45 1.13
C ALA A 80 9.57 -2.58 -0.10
N GLN A 81 10.38 -2.69 -1.14
CA GLN A 81 10.21 -1.91 -2.36
C GLN A 81 9.01 -2.39 -3.18
N PHE A 82 8.40 -1.47 -3.92
CA PHE A 82 7.36 -1.83 -4.88
C PHE A 82 7.90 -2.77 -5.94
N HIS A 83 7.05 -3.70 -6.38
CA HIS A 83 7.44 -4.65 -7.43
C HIS A 83 7.92 -3.89 -8.68
N PRO A 84 9.04 -4.30 -9.31
CA PRO A 84 9.62 -3.56 -10.43
C PRO A 84 8.73 -3.46 -11.67
N GLU A 85 7.76 -4.36 -11.83
CA GLU A 85 6.82 -4.31 -12.94
C GLU A 85 5.64 -3.37 -12.70
N LEU A 86 5.47 -2.86 -11.47
CA LEU A 86 4.44 -1.88 -11.18
C LEU A 86 4.86 -0.52 -11.74
N GLU A 87 4.08 0.01 -12.66
CA GLU A 87 4.40 1.26 -13.38
C GLU A 87 3.80 2.48 -12.69
N LEU A 88 4.46 2.96 -11.63
CA LEU A 88 4.00 4.13 -10.88
C LEU A 88 4.47 5.43 -11.52
N PRO A 89 3.57 6.41 -11.74
CA PRO A 89 3.98 7.74 -12.20
C PRO A 89 4.69 8.50 -11.07
N LYS A 90 5.43 9.54 -11.44
CA LYS A 90 6.14 10.39 -10.46
C LYS A 90 5.20 11.07 -9.49
N GLU A 91 3.97 11.35 -9.93
CA GLU A 91 2.94 12.03 -9.15
C GLU A 91 2.23 11.11 -8.15
N ALA A 92 2.51 9.81 -8.17
CA ALA A 92 1.91 8.87 -7.22
C ALA A 92 2.25 9.28 -5.80
N LEU A 93 1.22 9.30 -4.94
CA LEU A 93 1.36 9.69 -3.54
C LEU A 93 1.63 8.46 -2.68
N VAL A 94 2.80 8.39 -2.07
CA VAL A 94 3.23 7.23 -1.27
C VAL A 94 2.83 7.42 0.17
N MET A 95 2.11 6.43 0.72
CA MET A 95 1.68 6.37 2.11
C MET A 95 2.29 5.15 2.77
N SER A 96 2.90 5.33 3.93
CA SER A 96 3.59 4.25 4.65
C SER A 96 2.84 3.89 5.93
N LYS A 97 2.80 2.61 6.25
CA LYS A 97 2.16 2.08 7.47
C LYS A 97 3.02 0.98 8.10
N GLY A 98 2.64 0.54 9.28
CA GLY A 98 3.37 -0.51 9.99
C GLY A 98 4.70 -0.05 10.58
N MET A 99 4.91 1.25 10.72
CA MET A 99 6.14 1.83 11.26
C MET A 99 6.20 1.79 12.79
N ASP A 100 5.05 1.69 13.46
CA ASP A 100 4.99 1.58 14.91
C ASP A 100 5.27 0.12 15.32
N PRO A 101 6.32 -0.15 16.11
CA PRO A 101 6.66 -1.52 16.50
C PRO A 101 5.64 -2.16 17.47
N GLU A 102 4.72 -1.38 18.02
CA GLU A 102 3.75 -1.82 19.01
C GLU A 102 2.34 -2.05 18.44
N GLU A 103 2.05 -1.58 17.23
CA GLU A 103 0.71 -1.61 16.63
C GLU A 103 0.69 -2.29 15.26
N ASP A 104 -0.35 -3.10 15.02
CA ASP A 104 -0.63 -3.66 13.71
C ASP A 104 -1.27 -2.59 12.81
N SER A 105 -0.94 -2.60 11.53
CA SER A 105 -1.44 -1.65 10.55
C SER A 105 -1.75 -2.36 9.24
N TYR A 106 -2.98 -2.81 9.07
CA TYR A 106 -3.43 -3.48 7.85
C TYR A 106 -4.08 -2.52 6.87
N SER A 107 -4.85 -1.56 7.37
CA SER A 107 -5.60 -0.62 6.55
C SER A 107 -4.76 0.55 6.08
N ALA A 108 -5.03 1.02 4.84
CA ALA A 108 -4.47 2.27 4.33
C ALA A 108 -4.80 3.47 5.24
N PHE A 109 -5.90 3.40 6.00
CA PHE A 109 -6.28 4.46 6.93
C PHE A 109 -5.37 4.56 8.16
N HIS A 110 -4.46 3.63 8.35
CA HIS A 110 -3.37 3.72 9.32
C HIS A 110 -2.08 4.31 8.72
N ALA A 111 -2.07 4.59 7.41
CA ALA A 111 -0.89 5.10 6.72
C ALA A 111 -0.78 6.61 6.82
N THR A 112 0.47 7.09 6.74
CA THR A 112 0.80 8.51 6.69
C THR A 112 1.76 8.78 5.53
N ASP A 113 1.74 10.03 5.02
CA ASP A 113 2.71 10.45 4.02
C ASP A 113 4.03 10.88 4.69
N SER A 114 4.99 11.37 3.89
CA SER A 114 6.29 11.80 4.40
C SER A 114 6.22 12.99 5.36
N SER A 115 5.11 13.75 5.35
CA SER A 115 4.90 14.87 6.28
C SER A 115 4.14 14.45 7.54
N GLY A 116 3.66 13.20 7.62
CA GLY A 116 2.84 12.70 8.72
C GLY A 116 1.35 12.89 8.51
N MET A 117 0.90 13.33 7.33
CA MET A 117 -0.52 13.49 7.03
C MET A 117 -1.20 12.12 6.92
N ALA A 118 -2.30 11.93 7.64
CA ALA A 118 -3.08 10.71 7.59
C ALA A 118 -3.83 10.57 6.26
N PHE A 119 -4.07 9.32 5.85
CA PHE A 119 -4.74 9.01 4.59
C PHE A 119 -6.13 9.67 4.48
N ALA A 120 -6.92 9.63 5.56
CA ALA A 120 -8.24 10.26 5.57
C ALA A 120 -8.17 11.77 5.30
N ASP A 121 -7.18 12.45 5.86
CA ASP A 121 -6.97 13.89 5.65
C ASP A 121 -6.52 14.18 4.22
N LEU A 122 -5.67 13.32 3.66
CA LEU A 122 -5.25 13.43 2.27
C LEU A 122 -6.46 13.35 1.34
N LEU A 123 -7.36 12.38 1.55
CA LEU A 123 -8.57 12.23 0.75
C LEU A 123 -9.47 13.46 0.82
N LYS A 124 -9.64 14.02 2.03
CA LYS A 124 -10.42 15.26 2.22
C LYS A 124 -9.79 16.42 1.48
N ASN A 125 -8.49 16.60 1.57
CA ASN A 125 -7.77 17.69 0.90
C ASN A 125 -7.87 17.58 -0.62
N LEU A 126 -7.88 16.36 -1.16
CA LEU A 126 -8.03 16.12 -2.59
C LEU A 126 -9.48 16.20 -3.07
N GLY A 127 -10.44 16.26 -2.15
CA GLY A 127 -11.87 16.26 -2.49
C GLY A 127 -12.36 14.91 -3.04
N VAL A 128 -11.74 13.80 -2.61
CA VAL A 128 -12.10 12.46 -3.07
C VAL A 128 -13.34 11.96 -2.37
N THR A 129 -14.29 11.48 -3.16
CA THR A 129 -15.54 10.89 -2.66
C THR A 129 -15.71 9.42 -3.08
N GLN A 130 -14.87 8.95 -4.00
CA GLN A 130 -14.91 7.58 -4.49
C GLN A 130 -13.49 7.03 -4.66
N ILE A 131 -13.25 5.84 -4.11
CA ILE A 131 -11.95 5.18 -4.18
C ILE A 131 -12.07 3.87 -4.94
N TYR A 132 -11.15 3.64 -5.87
CA TYR A 132 -10.95 2.35 -6.53
C TYR A 132 -9.76 1.68 -5.87
N ILE A 133 -9.94 0.47 -5.34
CA ILE A 133 -8.93 -0.22 -4.53
C ILE A 133 -8.47 -1.51 -5.21
N GLY A 134 -7.17 -1.68 -5.34
CA GLY A 134 -6.55 -2.92 -5.79
C GLY A 134 -5.22 -3.14 -5.08
N GLY A 135 -4.72 -4.35 -5.07
CA GLY A 135 -3.43 -4.66 -4.44
C GLY A 135 -3.40 -5.97 -3.69
N LEU A 136 -2.58 -6.02 -2.66
CA LEU A 136 -2.26 -7.19 -1.82
C LEU A 136 -2.32 -6.83 -0.33
N ALA A 137 -2.61 -7.70 0.61
CA ALA A 137 -3.28 -8.98 0.39
C ALA A 137 -4.78 -8.79 0.46
N THR A 138 -5.52 -9.55 -0.33
CA THR A 138 -6.98 -9.38 -0.43
C THR A 138 -7.69 -9.56 0.90
N ASP A 139 -7.27 -10.52 1.72
CA ASP A 139 -7.89 -10.86 3.01
C ASP A 139 -7.36 -10.06 4.19
N TYR A 140 -6.39 -9.19 3.99
CA TYR A 140 -5.82 -8.31 5.02
C TYR A 140 -5.85 -6.85 4.60
N CYS A 141 -4.78 -6.33 4.01
CA CYS A 141 -4.64 -4.90 3.74
C CYS A 141 -5.71 -4.36 2.79
N VAL A 142 -6.06 -5.10 1.74
CA VAL A 142 -7.13 -4.69 0.82
C VAL A 142 -8.47 -4.70 1.53
N LYS A 143 -8.79 -5.78 2.25
CA LYS A 143 -10.05 -5.94 3.01
C LYS A 143 -10.24 -4.80 4.02
N TYR A 144 -9.25 -4.56 4.87
CA TYR A 144 -9.37 -3.55 5.92
C TYR A 144 -9.41 -2.13 5.35
N SER A 145 -8.66 -1.87 4.28
CA SER A 145 -8.73 -0.57 3.59
C SER A 145 -10.13 -0.33 3.00
N ALA A 146 -10.72 -1.34 2.38
CA ALA A 146 -12.07 -1.23 1.82
C ALA A 146 -13.13 -1.05 2.91
N LEU A 147 -13.04 -1.79 4.02
CA LEU A 147 -13.98 -1.68 5.13
C LEU A 147 -13.91 -0.29 5.79
N ASP A 148 -12.72 0.26 5.95
CA ASP A 148 -12.55 1.57 6.55
C ASP A 148 -13.00 2.70 5.61
N ALA A 149 -12.94 2.47 4.31
CA ALA A 149 -13.41 3.45 3.33
C ALA A 149 -14.92 3.63 3.38
#